data_3ef9d3fe8c3a1b2258d22b56f84aa419
#
_entry.id   3ef9d3fe8c3a1b2258d22b56f84aa419
#
_cell.length_a   1.000
_cell.length_b   1.000
_cell.length_c   1.000
_cell.angle_alpha   90.00
_cell.angle_beta   90.00
_cell.angle_gamma   90.00
#
_symmetry.space_group_name_H-M   'P 1'
#
loop_
_entity.id
_entity.type
_entity.pdbx_description
1 polymer ?
#
loop_
_entity_poly.entity_id
_entity_poly.type
_entity_poly.pdbx_seq_one_letter_code
_entity_poly.pdbx_strand_id
1 'polypeptide(L)'
;MTAAPVDAKTILLIEDRREVLDVVGRTLSSNGFTVLQAMDGDTGLRTALDQRPDLVILDIGLPKLSGLHVARELRSRAFTAPILMLTALDTVPDKVSGLDSGADDYLAKPFDYDELLARVRALLRRSTREPDATVVKIGDLTVDLVTRDVTRRGRAISLTQKEYGLLEYLVRHAGTPVTREQISEQVWRQPFDANTNIVDVYINYLRKKLDVDDLPPLVHTVRGVGYVLRPSAPAAGEDAASTT
;
A
#
# COMPACT_ATOMS: atom_id res chain seq x y z
N MET A 1 28.94 23.01 13.14
CA MET A 1 27.96 23.01 12.03
C MET A 1 28.16 21.68 11.30
N THR A 2 27.41 20.67 11.69
CA THR A 2 27.46 19.34 11.04
C THR A 2 26.56 19.42 9.83
N ALA A 3 27.13 19.26 8.63
CA ALA A 3 26.37 19.23 7.39
C ALA A 3 25.32 18.11 7.47
N ALA A 4 24.08 18.43 7.16
CA ALA A 4 23.03 17.42 7.02
C ALA A 4 23.46 16.39 5.96
N PRO A 5 23.22 15.09 6.19
CA PRO A 5 23.51 14.08 5.20
C PRO A 5 22.69 14.38 3.93
N VAL A 6 23.31 14.25 2.77
CA VAL A 6 22.81 14.64 1.43
C VAL A 6 21.54 13.90 0.98
N ASP A 7 20.94 13.05 1.86
CA ASP A 7 19.77 12.19 1.55
C ASP A 7 18.73 12.15 2.68
N ALA A 8 18.63 13.20 3.52
CA ALA A 8 17.64 13.23 4.59
C ALA A 8 16.22 13.36 4.00
N LYS A 9 15.36 12.34 4.20
CA LYS A 9 13.97 12.36 3.76
C LYS A 9 13.18 13.49 4.43
N THR A 10 12.38 14.20 3.63
CA THR A 10 11.57 15.33 4.07
C THR A 10 10.15 14.87 4.43
N ILE A 11 9.72 15.18 5.64
CA ILE A 11 8.39 14.87 6.15
C ILE A 11 7.64 16.17 6.40
N LEU A 12 6.42 16.30 5.87
CA LEU A 12 5.51 17.37 6.21
C LEU A 12 4.57 16.91 7.31
N LEU A 13 4.58 17.61 8.44
CA LEU A 13 3.67 17.38 9.57
C LEU A 13 2.62 18.50 9.59
N ILE A 14 1.33 18.11 9.53
CA ILE A 14 0.19 19.01 9.54
C ILE A 14 -0.67 18.69 10.77
N GLU A 15 -0.63 19.58 11.76
CA GLU A 15 -1.30 19.41 13.06
C GLU A 15 -1.58 20.80 13.63
N ASP A 16 -2.76 21.08 14.13
CA ASP A 16 -3.13 22.41 14.66
C ASP A 16 -2.66 22.66 16.09
N ARG A 17 -2.38 21.61 16.86
CA ARG A 17 -1.89 21.68 18.22
C ARG A 17 -0.36 21.85 18.24
N ARG A 18 0.08 23.05 18.60
CA ARG A 18 1.51 23.40 18.62
C ARG A 18 2.37 22.45 19.46
N GLU A 19 1.84 22.00 20.60
CA GLU A 19 2.55 21.07 21.49
C GLU A 19 2.83 19.72 20.78
N VAL A 20 1.86 19.19 20.05
CA VAL A 20 2.01 17.94 19.30
C VAL A 20 2.99 18.16 18.13
N LEU A 21 2.85 19.27 17.42
CA LEU A 21 3.74 19.68 16.34
C LEU A 21 5.20 19.74 16.79
N ASP A 22 5.47 20.37 17.92
CA ASP A 22 6.82 20.54 18.49
C ASP A 22 7.42 19.20 18.96
N VAL A 23 6.64 18.35 19.62
CA VAL A 23 7.13 17.06 20.13
C VAL A 23 7.35 16.07 18.99
N VAL A 24 6.38 15.90 18.11
CA VAL A 24 6.49 15.01 16.95
C VAL A 24 7.59 15.48 16.01
N GLY A 25 7.66 16.78 15.75
CA GLY A 25 8.69 17.38 14.91
C GLY A 25 10.12 17.13 15.45
N ARG A 26 10.33 17.30 16.75
CA ARG A 26 11.61 16.97 17.40
C ARG A 26 11.94 15.48 17.32
N THR A 27 10.96 14.63 17.57
CA THR A 27 11.14 13.17 17.47
C THR A 27 11.56 12.76 16.06
N LEU A 28 10.92 13.27 15.04
CA LEU A 28 11.30 13.00 13.65
C LEU A 28 12.67 13.55 13.31
N SER A 29 12.98 14.81 13.70
CA SER A 29 14.27 15.44 13.42
C SER A 29 15.42 14.73 14.09
N SER A 30 15.26 14.28 15.36
CA SER A 30 16.28 13.50 16.07
C SER A 30 16.50 12.09 15.48
N ASN A 31 15.56 11.62 14.65
CA ASN A 31 15.67 10.37 13.90
C ASN A 31 16.16 10.56 12.45
N GLY A 32 16.71 11.75 12.11
CA GLY A 32 17.38 12.00 10.85
C GLY A 32 16.49 12.49 9.71
N PHE A 33 15.24 12.87 9.99
CA PHE A 33 14.33 13.43 8.99
C PHE A 33 14.40 14.95 8.95
N THR A 34 14.23 15.53 7.75
CA THR A 34 13.93 16.97 7.60
C THR A 34 12.43 17.16 7.82
N VAL A 35 12.02 18.09 8.71
CA VAL A 35 10.61 18.26 9.05
C VAL A 35 10.11 19.63 8.61
N LEU A 36 9.09 19.64 7.75
CA LEU A 36 8.27 20.79 7.43
C LEU A 36 7.03 20.74 8.33
N GLN A 37 6.53 21.90 8.76
CA GLN A 37 5.39 22.00 9.67
C GLN A 37 4.32 22.93 9.13
N ALA A 38 3.05 22.57 9.31
CA ALA A 38 1.91 23.41 9.02
C ALA A 38 0.85 23.25 10.13
N MET A 39 0.17 24.33 10.49
CA MET A 39 -0.80 24.37 11.58
C MET A 39 -2.27 24.32 11.11
N ASP A 40 -2.51 24.29 9.82
CA ASP A 40 -3.84 24.20 9.21
C ASP A 40 -3.80 23.48 7.87
N GLY A 41 -4.96 22.99 7.41
CA GLY A 41 -5.07 22.23 6.18
C GLY A 41 -4.71 22.99 4.91
N ASP A 42 -5.03 24.29 4.82
CA ASP A 42 -4.74 25.10 3.62
C ASP A 42 -3.24 25.32 3.44
N THR A 43 -2.55 25.67 4.54
CA THR A 43 -1.09 25.82 4.54
C THR A 43 -0.42 24.48 4.26
N GLY A 44 -0.92 23.40 4.88
CA GLY A 44 -0.42 22.06 4.67
C GLY A 44 -0.54 21.61 3.22
N LEU A 45 -1.70 21.80 2.61
CA LEU A 45 -1.95 21.45 1.20
C LEU A 45 -0.99 22.19 0.26
N ARG A 46 -0.84 23.51 0.43
CA ARG A 46 0.10 24.31 -0.38
C ARG A 46 1.54 23.84 -0.19
N THR A 47 1.97 23.67 1.05
CA THR A 47 3.32 23.21 1.37
C THR A 47 3.61 21.83 0.75
N ALA A 48 2.65 20.91 0.81
CA ALA A 48 2.80 19.58 0.20
C ALA A 48 3.02 19.65 -1.31
N LEU A 49 2.24 20.50 -2.00
CA LEU A 49 2.33 20.65 -3.46
C LEU A 49 3.62 21.37 -3.91
N ASP A 50 4.03 22.40 -3.15
CA ASP A 50 5.19 23.23 -3.49
C ASP A 50 6.51 22.55 -3.14
N GLN A 51 6.60 21.95 -1.95
CA GLN A 51 7.85 21.37 -1.42
C GLN A 51 8.02 19.88 -1.72
N ARG A 52 6.95 19.20 -2.15
CA ARG A 52 6.93 17.77 -2.51
C ARG A 52 7.66 16.90 -1.49
N PRO A 53 7.22 16.86 -0.22
CA PRO A 53 7.82 16.04 0.81
C PRO A 53 7.76 14.55 0.44
N ASP A 54 8.66 13.76 1.02
CA ASP A 54 8.69 12.30 0.84
C ASP A 54 7.55 11.58 1.59
N LEU A 55 6.95 12.23 2.60
CA LEU A 55 5.83 11.72 3.38
C LEU A 55 5.06 12.88 4.01
N VAL A 56 3.74 12.74 4.11
CA VAL A 56 2.88 13.66 4.84
C VAL A 56 2.31 12.95 6.07
N ILE A 57 2.44 13.55 7.26
CA ILE A 57 1.73 13.17 8.48
C ILE A 57 0.63 14.21 8.67
N LEU A 58 -0.62 13.77 8.79
CA LEU A 58 -1.79 14.63 8.66
C LEU A 58 -2.82 14.33 9.73
N ASP A 59 -3.11 15.30 10.59
CA ASP A 59 -4.23 15.19 11.53
C ASP A 59 -5.57 15.29 10.78
N ILE A 60 -6.53 14.45 11.16
CA ILE A 60 -7.89 14.51 10.64
C ILE A 60 -8.62 15.75 11.18
N GLY A 61 -8.41 16.08 12.45
CA GLY A 61 -9.15 17.09 13.20
C GLY A 61 -8.74 18.54 12.96
N LEU A 62 -8.20 18.87 11.80
CA LEU A 62 -7.75 20.23 11.49
C LEU A 62 -8.90 21.22 11.36
N PRO A 63 -8.68 22.47 11.80
CA PRO A 63 -9.65 23.56 11.59
C PRO A 63 -9.70 23.98 10.12
N LYS A 64 -10.83 24.54 9.69
CA LYS A 64 -11.11 25.05 8.34
C LYS A 64 -11.21 23.94 7.30
N LEU A 65 -10.12 23.25 7.03
CA LEU A 65 -10.04 22.18 6.04
C LEU A 65 -9.61 20.87 6.73
N SER A 66 -10.52 19.91 6.84
CA SER A 66 -10.22 18.64 7.51
C SER A 66 -9.10 17.87 6.81
N GLY A 67 -8.32 17.08 7.57
CA GLY A 67 -7.25 16.28 6.99
C GLY A 67 -7.73 15.31 5.92
N LEU A 68 -8.93 14.75 6.04
CA LEU A 68 -9.52 13.91 4.98
C LEU A 68 -9.71 14.67 3.67
N HIS A 69 -10.11 15.94 3.74
CA HIS A 69 -10.23 16.77 2.55
C HIS A 69 -8.87 17.11 1.94
N VAL A 70 -7.88 17.45 2.78
CA VAL A 70 -6.49 17.68 2.33
C VAL A 70 -5.95 16.45 1.58
N ALA A 71 -6.14 15.24 2.12
CA ALA A 71 -5.68 14.02 1.48
C ALA A 71 -6.34 13.79 0.11
N ARG A 72 -7.67 13.96 0.01
CA ARG A 72 -8.39 13.86 -1.27
C ARG A 72 -7.88 14.87 -2.30
N GLU A 73 -7.71 16.13 -1.89
CA GLU A 73 -7.18 17.20 -2.76
C GLU A 73 -5.75 16.88 -3.23
N LEU A 74 -4.89 16.35 -2.38
CA LEU A 74 -3.56 15.91 -2.77
C LEU A 74 -3.64 14.81 -3.83
N ARG A 75 -4.47 13.78 -3.61
CA ARG A 75 -4.62 12.67 -4.57
C ARG A 75 -5.25 13.09 -5.89
N SER A 76 -6.22 13.99 -5.86
CA SER A 76 -6.83 14.54 -7.09
C SER A 76 -5.81 15.29 -7.98
N ARG A 77 -4.74 15.81 -7.36
CA ARG A 77 -3.63 16.49 -8.03
C ARG A 77 -2.42 15.59 -8.30
N ALA A 78 -2.62 14.28 -8.31
CA ALA A 78 -1.60 13.27 -8.57
C ALA A 78 -0.40 13.33 -7.59
N PHE A 79 -0.63 13.75 -6.34
CA PHE A 79 0.38 13.69 -5.29
C PHE A 79 0.58 12.23 -4.87
N THR A 80 1.81 11.72 -5.04
CA THR A 80 2.14 10.29 -4.90
C THR A 80 2.82 9.93 -3.58
N ALA A 81 3.38 10.93 -2.86
CA ALA A 81 4.02 10.62 -1.58
C ALA A 81 3.02 10.04 -0.57
N PRO A 82 3.45 9.10 0.29
CA PRO A 82 2.57 8.47 1.27
C PRO A 82 2.00 9.48 2.28
N ILE A 83 0.75 9.23 2.71
CA ILE A 83 0.03 10.02 3.70
C ILE A 83 -0.30 9.13 4.90
N LEU A 84 0.26 9.46 6.07
CA LEU A 84 -0.09 8.86 7.36
C LEU A 84 -1.09 9.76 8.08
N MET A 85 -2.30 9.26 8.30
CA MET A 85 -3.33 9.99 9.04
C MET A 85 -3.20 9.79 10.54
N LEU A 86 -3.27 10.88 11.30
CA LEU A 86 -3.46 10.84 12.75
C LEU A 86 -4.95 10.99 13.07
N THR A 87 -5.52 10.11 13.89
CA THR A 87 -6.96 10.09 14.17
C THR A 87 -7.24 9.92 15.65
N ALA A 88 -8.28 10.58 16.18
CA ALA A 88 -8.79 10.27 17.52
C ALA A 88 -9.54 8.92 17.49
N LEU A 89 -9.41 8.12 18.59
CA LEU A 89 -10.03 6.79 18.71
C LEU A 89 -11.56 6.81 18.53
N ASP A 90 -12.21 7.92 18.90
CA ASP A 90 -13.67 8.07 18.87
C ASP A 90 -14.22 8.53 17.50
N THR A 91 -13.34 8.90 16.56
CA THR A 91 -13.71 9.41 15.25
C THR A 91 -13.43 8.40 14.13
N VAL A 92 -13.48 7.11 14.42
CA VAL A 92 -13.57 6.08 13.38
C VAL A 92 -15.06 5.82 13.08
N PRO A 93 -15.81 6.79 12.52
CA PRO A 93 -17.04 6.47 11.84
C PRO A 93 -16.60 5.88 10.52
N ASP A 94 -16.91 4.65 10.33
CA ASP A 94 -16.77 3.96 9.07
C ASP A 94 -15.32 3.70 8.60
N LYS A 95 -14.77 2.63 9.11
CA LYS A 95 -13.62 1.94 8.47
C LYS A 95 -13.85 1.66 6.97
N VAL A 96 -15.02 1.96 6.46
CA VAL A 96 -15.42 1.84 5.06
C VAL A 96 -15.27 3.16 4.30
N SER A 97 -15.55 4.33 4.92
CA SER A 97 -15.37 5.63 4.24
C SER A 97 -13.94 6.17 4.32
N GLY A 98 -13.10 5.64 5.21
CA GLY A 98 -11.68 5.98 5.30
C GLY A 98 -10.83 5.47 4.13
N LEU A 99 -11.31 4.47 3.39
CA LEU A 99 -10.59 3.86 2.26
C LEU A 99 -10.62 4.71 0.98
N ASP A 100 -11.61 5.60 0.85
CA ASP A 100 -11.70 6.57 -0.25
C ASP A 100 -10.99 7.90 0.08
N SER A 101 -10.35 8.01 1.25
CA SER A 101 -9.73 9.27 1.69
C SER A 101 -8.38 9.58 1.04
N GLY A 102 -7.76 8.59 0.38
CA GLY A 102 -6.43 8.73 -0.20
C GLY A 102 -5.26 8.60 0.79
N ALA A 103 -5.52 8.18 2.04
CA ALA A 103 -4.48 7.87 3.02
C ALA A 103 -3.88 6.47 2.80
N ASP A 104 -2.58 6.33 3.12
CA ASP A 104 -1.85 5.06 3.00
C ASP A 104 -1.80 4.27 4.31
N ASP A 105 -1.87 4.94 5.46
CA ASP A 105 -1.94 4.32 6.79
C ASP A 105 -2.60 5.28 7.79
N TYR A 106 -3.00 4.72 8.95
CA TYR A 106 -3.66 5.43 10.04
C TYR A 106 -3.00 5.11 11.37
N LEU A 107 -2.85 6.14 12.22
CA LEU A 107 -2.35 6.01 13.58
C LEU A 107 -3.31 6.70 14.55
N ALA A 108 -3.85 5.92 15.51
CA ALA A 108 -4.80 6.44 16.49
C ALA A 108 -4.08 7.23 17.60
N LYS A 109 -4.66 8.38 17.99
CA LYS A 109 -4.26 9.16 19.17
C LYS A 109 -4.96 8.62 20.43
N PRO A 110 -4.26 8.47 21.56
CA PRO A 110 -2.84 8.71 21.79
C PRO A 110 -1.99 7.58 21.20
N PHE A 111 -0.83 7.90 20.64
CA PHE A 111 0.09 6.96 20.03
C PHE A 111 1.46 6.94 20.70
N ASP A 112 2.14 5.83 20.57
CA ASP A 112 3.54 5.70 20.94
C ASP A 112 4.44 6.27 19.82
N TYR A 113 5.51 6.98 20.18
CA TYR A 113 6.44 7.58 19.21
C TYR A 113 7.26 6.52 18.46
N ASP A 114 7.55 5.38 19.06
CA ASP A 114 8.22 4.28 18.38
C ASP A 114 7.29 3.64 17.33
N GLU A 115 5.98 3.56 17.61
CA GLU A 115 4.98 3.14 16.62
C GLU A 115 4.90 4.14 15.45
N LEU A 116 4.86 5.44 15.74
CA LEU A 116 4.88 6.48 14.71
C LEU A 116 6.12 6.34 13.81
N LEU A 117 7.31 6.22 14.40
CA LEU A 117 8.56 6.08 13.65
C LEU A 117 8.61 4.79 12.83
N ALA A 118 8.10 3.68 13.36
CA ALA A 118 8.02 2.42 12.64
C ALA A 118 7.12 2.53 11.40
N ARG A 119 5.96 3.19 11.51
CA ARG A 119 5.04 3.45 10.38
C ARG A 119 5.64 4.40 9.36
N VAL A 120 6.25 5.50 9.80
CA VAL A 120 6.97 6.44 8.92
C VAL A 120 8.04 5.74 8.11
N ARG A 121 8.92 4.94 8.76
CA ARG A 121 9.95 4.16 8.06
C ARG A 121 9.37 3.14 7.09
N ALA A 122 8.25 2.50 7.44
CA ALA A 122 7.58 1.54 6.57
C ALA A 122 7.02 2.20 5.32
N LEU A 123 6.39 3.38 5.47
CA LEU A 123 5.84 4.16 4.37
C LEU A 123 6.95 4.71 3.46
N LEU A 124 8.01 5.29 4.03
CA LEU A 124 9.15 5.80 3.26
C LEU A 124 9.90 4.68 2.51
N ARG A 125 10.02 3.49 3.08
CA ARG A 125 10.62 2.34 2.38
C ARG A 125 9.81 1.93 1.15
N ARG A 126 8.49 2.11 1.16
CA ARG A 126 7.63 1.89 -0.02
C ARG A 126 7.89 2.94 -1.10
N SER A 127 8.14 4.20 -0.72
CA SER A 127 8.35 5.32 -1.65
C SER A 127 9.77 5.39 -2.26
N THR A 128 10.78 4.81 -1.61
CA THR A 128 12.19 4.85 -2.07
C THR A 128 12.57 3.69 -3.00
N ARG A 129 11.67 2.76 -3.25
CA ARG A 129 11.92 1.75 -4.29
C ARG A 129 11.86 2.43 -5.65
N GLU A 130 12.92 2.24 -6.46
CA GLU A 130 12.99 2.62 -7.87
C GLU A 130 11.66 2.29 -8.57
N PRO A 131 11.15 3.14 -9.49
CA PRO A 131 9.89 2.89 -10.20
C PRO A 131 9.81 1.50 -10.83
N ASP A 132 10.92 0.95 -11.27
CA ASP A 132 11.00 -0.42 -11.82
C ASP A 132 10.87 -1.52 -10.74
N ALA A 133 11.18 -1.22 -9.46
CA ALA A 133 11.06 -2.19 -8.37
C ALA A 133 9.64 -2.28 -7.79
N THR A 134 8.74 -1.37 -8.12
CA THR A 134 7.35 -1.36 -7.63
C THR A 134 6.39 -2.04 -8.59
N VAL A 135 6.73 -2.10 -9.86
CA VAL A 135 5.94 -2.78 -10.88
C VAL A 135 6.44 -4.21 -11.03
N VAL A 136 5.65 -5.16 -10.56
CA VAL A 136 5.94 -6.59 -10.69
C VAL A 136 5.22 -7.14 -11.92
N LYS A 137 5.98 -7.81 -12.79
CA LYS A 137 5.44 -8.51 -13.97
C LYS A 137 5.53 -10.03 -13.78
N ILE A 138 4.41 -10.70 -13.92
CA ILE A 138 4.30 -12.17 -13.83
C ILE A 138 3.56 -12.67 -15.06
N GLY A 139 4.30 -13.09 -16.07
CA GLY A 139 3.73 -13.36 -17.38
C GLY A 139 3.13 -12.09 -17.99
N ASP A 140 1.83 -12.13 -18.26
CA ASP A 140 1.06 -11.02 -18.84
C ASP A 140 0.37 -10.15 -17.78
N LEU A 141 0.55 -10.45 -16.49
CA LEU A 141 0.07 -9.67 -15.35
C LEU A 141 1.11 -8.62 -14.97
N THR A 142 0.66 -7.39 -14.79
CA THR A 142 1.46 -6.28 -14.25
C THR A 142 0.75 -5.74 -13.01
N VAL A 143 1.46 -5.64 -11.91
CA VAL A 143 0.96 -5.13 -10.63
C VAL A 143 1.87 -4.01 -10.17
N ASP A 144 1.34 -2.81 -10.08
CA ASP A 144 2.01 -1.70 -9.41
C ASP A 144 1.68 -1.75 -7.92
N LEU A 145 2.69 -2.02 -7.10
CA LEU A 145 2.52 -2.18 -5.65
C LEU A 145 2.34 -0.84 -4.92
N VAL A 146 2.57 0.29 -5.59
CA VAL A 146 2.41 1.65 -5.04
C VAL A 146 1.03 2.19 -5.35
N THR A 147 0.67 2.27 -6.64
CA THR A 147 -0.64 2.77 -7.07
C THR A 147 -1.74 1.75 -6.83
N ARG A 148 -1.39 0.47 -6.61
CA ARG A 148 -2.28 -0.70 -6.56
C ARG A 148 -2.98 -0.98 -7.88
N ASP A 149 -2.47 -0.43 -8.97
CA ASP A 149 -2.99 -0.72 -10.28
C ASP A 149 -2.62 -2.15 -10.69
N VAL A 150 -3.61 -2.85 -11.19
CA VAL A 150 -3.45 -4.22 -11.69
C VAL A 150 -3.92 -4.24 -13.12
N THR A 151 -3.05 -4.70 -14.00
CA THR A 151 -3.40 -4.89 -15.41
C THR A 151 -3.00 -6.27 -15.89
N ARG A 152 -3.78 -6.85 -16.79
CA ARG A 152 -3.44 -8.08 -17.49
C ARG A 152 -3.57 -7.87 -19.00
N ARG A 153 -2.50 -8.06 -19.75
CA ARG A 153 -2.40 -7.69 -21.18
C ARG A 153 -2.83 -6.25 -21.45
N GLY A 154 -2.50 -5.32 -20.53
CA GLY A 154 -2.86 -3.91 -20.64
C GLY A 154 -4.32 -3.58 -20.29
N ARG A 155 -5.18 -4.56 -19.95
CA ARG A 155 -6.54 -4.33 -19.45
C ARG A 155 -6.51 -4.15 -17.95
N ALA A 156 -7.09 -3.06 -17.45
CA ALA A 156 -7.21 -2.79 -16.01
C ALA A 156 -8.14 -3.81 -15.33
N ILE A 157 -7.72 -4.29 -14.16
CA ILE A 157 -8.48 -5.23 -13.33
C ILE A 157 -8.84 -4.55 -12.02
N SER A 158 -10.14 -4.39 -11.79
CA SER A 158 -10.65 -3.81 -10.54
C SER A 158 -10.74 -4.88 -9.45
N LEU A 159 -9.96 -4.71 -8.38
CA LEU A 159 -9.94 -5.57 -7.21
C LEU A 159 -10.48 -4.83 -5.98
N THR A 160 -11.22 -5.53 -5.14
CA THR A 160 -11.52 -5.06 -3.80
C THR A 160 -10.25 -5.08 -2.94
N GLN A 161 -10.25 -4.38 -1.82
CA GLN A 161 -9.10 -4.32 -0.92
C GLN A 161 -8.59 -5.71 -0.50
N LYS A 162 -9.49 -6.64 -0.20
CA LYS A 162 -9.12 -8.00 0.22
C LYS A 162 -8.59 -8.84 -0.94
N GLU A 163 -9.16 -8.70 -2.12
CA GLU A 163 -8.64 -9.36 -3.33
C GLU A 163 -7.26 -8.82 -3.70
N TYR A 164 -7.08 -7.48 -3.60
CA TYR A 164 -5.76 -6.87 -3.83
C TYR A 164 -4.74 -7.34 -2.78
N GLY A 165 -5.09 -7.34 -1.50
CA GLY A 165 -4.20 -7.82 -0.43
C GLY A 165 -3.77 -9.29 -0.64
N LEU A 166 -4.69 -10.13 -1.11
CA LEU A 166 -4.38 -11.51 -1.49
C LEU A 166 -3.45 -11.56 -2.71
N LEU A 167 -3.73 -10.78 -3.74
CA LEU A 167 -2.87 -10.70 -4.93
C LEU A 167 -1.48 -10.19 -4.57
N GLU A 168 -1.38 -9.11 -3.79
CA GLU A 168 -0.10 -8.54 -3.34
C GLU A 168 0.73 -9.58 -2.58
N TYR A 169 0.09 -10.34 -1.68
CA TYR A 169 0.78 -11.40 -0.94
C TYR A 169 1.32 -12.49 -1.87
N LEU A 170 0.51 -12.95 -2.83
CA LEU A 170 0.92 -13.94 -3.83
C LEU A 170 2.03 -13.42 -4.77
N VAL A 171 1.97 -12.14 -5.17
CA VAL A 171 2.98 -11.46 -6.00
C VAL A 171 4.33 -11.40 -5.29
N ARG A 172 4.33 -11.07 -4.01
CA ARG A 172 5.56 -11.03 -3.19
C ARG A 172 6.21 -12.40 -3.01
N HIS A 173 5.44 -13.48 -3.18
CA HIS A 173 5.88 -14.87 -3.10
C HIS A 173 5.81 -15.57 -4.46
N ALA A 174 5.89 -14.81 -5.56
CA ALA A 174 5.75 -15.39 -6.91
C ALA A 174 6.72 -16.56 -7.13
N GLY A 175 6.20 -17.65 -7.70
CA GLY A 175 6.94 -18.88 -7.94
C GLY A 175 7.07 -19.80 -6.73
N THR A 176 6.77 -19.31 -5.51
CA THR A 176 6.86 -20.11 -4.27
C THR A 176 5.46 -20.45 -3.77
N PRO A 177 5.14 -21.72 -3.48
CA PRO A 177 3.87 -22.08 -2.86
C PRO A 177 3.72 -21.49 -1.46
N VAL A 178 2.54 -20.93 -1.17
CA VAL A 178 2.16 -20.39 0.15
C VAL A 178 0.98 -21.17 0.71
N THR A 179 0.98 -21.43 2.01
CA THR A 179 -0.07 -22.21 2.65
C THR A 179 -1.32 -21.38 2.92
N ARG A 180 -2.45 -22.05 3.20
CA ARG A 180 -3.71 -21.39 3.58
C ARG A 180 -3.56 -20.62 4.89
N GLU A 181 -2.82 -21.20 5.83
CA GLU A 181 -2.50 -20.59 7.13
C GLU A 181 -1.75 -19.27 6.92
N GLN A 182 -0.66 -19.29 6.16
CA GLN A 182 0.13 -18.10 5.85
C GLN A 182 -0.71 -17.02 5.17
N ILE A 183 -1.56 -17.38 4.21
CA ILE A 183 -2.46 -16.45 3.54
C ILE A 183 -3.46 -15.87 4.54
N SER A 184 -4.09 -16.70 5.39
CA SER A 184 -5.08 -16.26 6.37
C SER A 184 -4.48 -15.27 7.37
N GLU A 185 -3.34 -15.57 7.95
CA GLU A 185 -2.66 -14.72 8.92
C GLU A 185 -2.23 -13.38 8.31
N GLN A 186 -1.68 -13.40 7.10
CA GLN A 186 -1.11 -12.20 6.48
C GLN A 186 -2.18 -11.28 5.84
N VAL A 187 -3.22 -11.84 5.24
CA VAL A 187 -4.24 -11.06 4.52
C VAL A 187 -5.42 -10.69 5.42
N TRP A 188 -5.81 -11.59 6.33
CA TRP A 188 -6.96 -11.34 7.24
C TRP A 188 -6.53 -10.98 8.66
N ARG A 189 -5.25 -11.18 9.02
CA ARG A 189 -4.73 -10.96 10.38
C ARG A 189 -5.52 -11.74 11.44
N GLN A 190 -5.98 -12.92 11.07
CA GLN A 190 -6.76 -13.80 11.94
C GLN A 190 -6.06 -15.17 11.99
N PRO A 191 -6.09 -15.87 13.13
CA PRO A 191 -5.65 -17.25 13.19
C PRO A 191 -6.39 -18.07 12.14
N PHE A 192 -5.68 -19.01 11.53
CA PHE A 192 -6.30 -19.92 10.56
C PHE A 192 -7.32 -20.82 11.26
N ASP A 193 -8.56 -20.78 10.77
CA ASP A 193 -9.60 -21.73 11.16
C ASP A 193 -9.87 -22.69 10.00
N ALA A 194 -9.52 -23.96 10.22
CA ALA A 194 -9.70 -25.03 9.22
C ALA A 194 -11.17 -25.25 8.81
N ASN A 195 -12.14 -24.76 9.60
CA ASN A 195 -13.56 -24.83 9.29
C ASN A 195 -14.00 -23.71 8.33
N THR A 196 -13.16 -22.72 8.06
CA THR A 196 -13.46 -21.64 7.13
C THR A 196 -12.76 -21.87 5.79
N ASN A 197 -13.50 -21.73 4.71
CA ASN A 197 -12.97 -21.81 3.35
C ASN A 197 -12.70 -20.40 2.75
N ILE A 198 -12.51 -19.40 3.62
CA ILE A 198 -12.39 -18.00 3.20
C ILE A 198 -11.27 -17.78 2.17
N VAL A 199 -10.12 -18.40 2.37
CA VAL A 199 -8.98 -18.33 1.45
C VAL A 199 -9.38 -18.87 0.08
N ASP A 200 -10.00 -20.05 0.03
CA ASP A 200 -10.39 -20.71 -1.22
C ASP A 200 -11.45 -19.88 -1.98
N VAL A 201 -12.38 -19.27 -1.27
CA VAL A 201 -13.39 -18.36 -1.83
C VAL A 201 -12.73 -17.14 -2.49
N TYR A 202 -11.80 -16.48 -1.80
CA TYR A 202 -11.12 -15.31 -2.35
C TYR A 202 -10.14 -15.67 -3.47
N ILE A 203 -9.49 -16.81 -3.43
CA ILE A 203 -8.72 -17.36 -4.56
C ILE A 203 -9.63 -17.52 -5.79
N ASN A 204 -10.84 -18.05 -5.61
CA ASN A 204 -11.77 -18.18 -6.72
C ASN A 204 -12.26 -16.83 -7.27
N TYR A 205 -12.50 -15.83 -6.39
CA TYR A 205 -12.82 -14.48 -6.85
C TYR A 205 -11.66 -13.85 -7.62
N LEU A 206 -10.44 -14.03 -7.13
CA LEU A 206 -9.25 -13.52 -7.80
C LEU A 206 -9.05 -14.18 -9.18
N ARG A 207 -9.20 -15.52 -9.27
CA ARG A 207 -9.15 -16.26 -10.55
C ARG A 207 -10.17 -15.72 -11.55
N LYS A 208 -11.42 -15.54 -11.15
CA LYS A 208 -12.48 -15.01 -12.03
C LYS A 208 -12.16 -13.63 -12.61
N LYS A 209 -11.36 -12.84 -11.91
CA LYS A 209 -10.95 -11.50 -12.37
C LYS A 209 -9.64 -11.51 -13.16
N LEU A 210 -8.73 -12.40 -12.80
CA LEU A 210 -7.45 -12.54 -13.50
C LEU A 210 -7.57 -13.38 -14.77
N ASP A 211 -8.26 -14.54 -14.70
CA ASP A 211 -8.29 -15.55 -15.76
C ASP A 211 -9.51 -15.34 -16.67
N VAL A 212 -9.61 -14.14 -17.26
CA VAL A 212 -10.66 -13.77 -18.23
C VAL A 212 -10.22 -14.08 -19.66
N ASP A 213 -11.16 -14.23 -20.58
CA ASP A 213 -10.94 -14.35 -22.02
C ASP A 213 -9.98 -15.50 -22.42
N ASP A 214 -10.15 -16.69 -21.84
CA ASP A 214 -9.34 -17.89 -22.11
C ASP A 214 -7.83 -17.72 -21.85
N LEU A 215 -7.47 -16.75 -21.00
CA LEU A 215 -6.06 -16.55 -20.63
C LEU A 215 -5.54 -17.70 -19.77
N PRO A 216 -4.28 -18.09 -19.95
CA PRO A 216 -3.67 -19.12 -19.13
C PRO A 216 -3.74 -18.76 -17.64
N PRO A 217 -4.12 -19.70 -16.75
CA PRO A 217 -4.23 -19.39 -15.33
C PRO A 217 -2.89 -18.97 -14.73
N LEU A 218 -2.92 -17.99 -13.83
CA LEU A 218 -1.74 -17.52 -13.10
C LEU A 218 -1.71 -18.03 -11.66
N VAL A 219 -2.88 -18.22 -11.04
CA VAL A 219 -2.99 -18.74 -9.67
C VAL A 219 -3.22 -20.25 -9.72
N HIS A 220 -2.21 -21.01 -9.33
CA HIS A 220 -2.27 -22.47 -9.34
C HIS A 220 -2.48 -23.03 -7.93
N THR A 221 -3.18 -24.18 -7.85
CA THR A 221 -3.33 -24.93 -6.61
C THR A 221 -2.20 -25.96 -6.52
N VAL A 222 -1.48 -25.95 -5.41
CA VAL A 222 -0.49 -26.99 -5.07
C VAL A 222 -1.16 -27.93 -4.06
N ARG A 223 -1.51 -29.16 -4.49
CA ARG A 223 -2.22 -30.13 -3.68
C ARG A 223 -1.47 -30.42 -2.39
N GLY A 224 -2.18 -30.40 -1.26
CA GLY A 224 -1.60 -30.64 0.07
C GLY A 224 -0.78 -29.47 0.64
N VAL A 225 -0.55 -28.38 -0.11
CA VAL A 225 0.22 -27.21 0.34
C VAL A 225 -0.65 -25.95 0.38
N GLY A 226 -1.11 -25.48 -0.78
CA GLY A 226 -1.83 -24.21 -0.87
C GLY A 226 -1.85 -23.67 -2.29
N TYR A 227 -1.37 -22.45 -2.48
CA TYR A 227 -1.43 -21.73 -3.76
C TYR A 227 -0.09 -21.14 -4.17
N VAL A 228 0.10 -20.99 -5.48
CA VAL A 228 1.27 -20.32 -6.05
C VAL A 228 0.84 -19.44 -7.22
N LEU A 229 1.40 -18.25 -7.31
CA LEU A 229 1.24 -17.34 -8.44
C LEU A 229 2.46 -17.50 -9.36
N ARG A 230 2.22 -17.94 -10.58
CA ARG A 230 3.26 -18.10 -11.62
C ARG A 230 2.64 -18.13 -13.01
N PRO A 231 3.35 -17.80 -14.07
CA PRO A 231 2.89 -18.04 -15.44
C PRO A 231 2.65 -19.55 -15.64
N SER A 232 1.63 -19.91 -16.40
CA SER A 232 1.53 -21.26 -16.93
C SER A 232 2.71 -21.49 -17.89
N ALA A 233 3.32 -22.66 -17.81
CA ALA A 233 4.31 -23.05 -18.83
C ALA A 233 3.64 -22.99 -20.21
N PRO A 234 4.31 -22.51 -21.26
CA PRO A 234 3.79 -22.64 -22.63
C PRO A 234 3.47 -24.11 -22.86
N ALA A 235 2.32 -24.40 -23.46
CA ALA A 235 1.95 -25.75 -23.84
C ALA A 235 3.11 -26.31 -24.70
N ALA A 236 3.81 -27.29 -24.16
CA ALA A 236 4.80 -28.04 -24.92
C ALA A 236 4.06 -28.86 -25.98
N GLY A 237 4.23 -28.53 -27.23
CA GLY A 237 3.70 -29.36 -28.30
C GLY A 237 3.12 -28.57 -29.44
N GLU A 238 3.88 -28.47 -30.48
CA GLU A 238 3.56 -28.74 -31.89
C GLU A 238 4.59 -28.05 -32.78
N ASP A 239 5.82 -28.55 -32.75
CA ASP A 239 6.76 -28.32 -33.85
C ASP A 239 7.78 -29.48 -33.88
N ALA A 240 7.30 -30.64 -34.29
CA ALA A 240 8.18 -31.72 -34.74
C ALA A 240 7.40 -32.69 -35.62
N ALA A 241 6.93 -32.24 -36.78
CA ALA A 241 6.63 -33.16 -37.88
C ALA A 241 6.43 -32.35 -39.18
N SER A 242 7.48 -32.05 -39.88
CA SER A 242 7.51 -31.95 -41.35
C SER A 242 8.92 -31.67 -41.85
N THR A 243 9.71 -32.73 -41.92
CA THR A 243 10.79 -32.76 -42.88
C THR A 243 10.94 -34.23 -43.34
N THR A 244 10.37 -34.53 -44.45
CA THR A 244 10.81 -35.63 -45.33
C THR A 244 10.68 -35.12 -46.73
#